data_0643e2e3b971ee8136f4497155ed4ef6
#
_entry.id   0643e2e3b971ee8136f4497155ed4ef6
#
_cell.length_a   1.000
_cell.length_b   1.000
_cell.length_c   1.000
_cell.angle_alpha   90.00
_cell.angle_beta   90.00
_cell.angle_gamma   90.00
#
_symmetry.space_group_name_H-M   'P 1'
#
loop_
_entity.id
_entity.type
_entity.pdbx_description
1 polymer ?
#
loop_
_entity_poly.entity_id
_entity_poly.type
_entity_poly.pdbx_seq_one_letter_code
_entity_poly.pdbx_strand_id
1 'polypeptide(L)'
;MKMRERFLKQILEKWNGWILREDLRALSDETLRETAEQLKEMEPDSLRRLFQKFQAGTRRKTGSPEAEELFPPSRNCLRLDTSQIFGRSASAQEHIQAGKAAVVILAGGMGSRLGCPAPKGTFPIMPVSGKTLFQVHFEKIAVLCRHYGTQLPIYIMTNRASHLPTIEYFREQNWFGTPESDIFFFPQAEMPFLDPKNGAFFWNSEGRICHGPDGHGGSIQALVKSGAAEDMHRRGIETINTFHVDNPLVPILNEQFLGEHLEQKSEMSSIVVEKKDGKELLGNLAERYTTQRHGIQKTLEVVEYLDFPEKTALQTDSDGKLKFWAGSIGIHLIQLSFLEKMAAQMDSSEEFLPYHLPLKKTMARDGEVWGIKPERFIFDVLPFAKTPIFACAEERNEVFATLKNDPLPVREHLSQLYASWLRQAGGTFPPNARVEIAPELALDVFGLKEKLPAGVHWDLENIYLDAKGVHQK
;
A
#
# COMPACT_ATOMS: atom_id res chain seq x y z
N MET A 1 37.40 15.34 23.59
CA MET A 1 37.87 13.96 23.81
C MET A 1 37.06 13.21 24.87
N LYS A 2 36.94 13.70 26.13
CA LYS A 2 36.17 13.01 27.20
C LYS A 2 34.67 12.81 26.89
N MET A 3 34.02 13.71 26.16
CA MET A 3 32.59 13.64 25.84
C MET A 3 32.33 12.56 24.77
N ARG A 4 33.17 12.48 23.73
CA ARG A 4 33.11 11.43 22.68
C ARG A 4 33.30 10.04 23.29
N GLU A 5 34.28 9.84 24.15
CA GLU A 5 34.53 8.54 24.81
C GLU A 5 33.39 8.11 25.71
N ARG A 6 32.76 9.03 26.44
CA ARG A 6 31.55 8.75 27.24
C ARG A 6 30.39 8.32 26.39
N PHE A 7 30.18 8.97 25.23
CA PHE A 7 29.09 8.67 24.29
C PHE A 7 29.29 7.33 23.60
N LEU A 8 30.51 7.03 23.15
CA LEU A 8 30.88 5.72 22.61
C LEU A 8 30.63 4.60 23.62
N LYS A 9 30.98 4.83 24.88
CA LYS A 9 30.78 3.87 25.94
C LYS A 9 29.28 3.56 26.15
N GLN A 10 28.44 4.58 26.19
CA GLN A 10 26.97 4.42 26.35
C GLN A 10 26.36 3.62 25.21
N ILE A 11 26.74 3.91 23.94
CA ILE A 11 26.27 3.16 22.78
C ILE A 11 26.72 1.70 22.88
N LEU A 12 28.00 1.45 23.14
CA LEU A 12 28.54 0.10 23.19
C LEU A 12 27.98 -0.73 24.35
N GLU A 13 27.67 -0.11 25.49
CA GLU A 13 27.05 -0.81 26.62
C GLU A 13 25.63 -1.33 26.28
N LYS A 14 24.83 -0.52 25.59
CA LYS A 14 23.46 -0.90 25.16
C LYS A 14 23.47 -1.81 23.93
N TRP A 15 24.39 -1.59 22.99
CA TRP A 15 24.40 -2.20 21.66
C TRP A 15 25.55 -3.21 21.45
N ASN A 16 26.06 -3.80 22.51
CA ASN A 16 27.12 -4.79 22.43
C ASN A 16 26.67 -6.03 21.63
N GLY A 17 27.48 -6.41 20.64
CA GLY A 17 27.17 -7.50 19.70
C GLY A 17 26.39 -7.10 18.45
N TRP A 18 25.86 -5.86 18.37
CA TRP A 18 25.17 -5.30 17.19
C TRP A 18 26.04 -4.32 16.41
N ILE A 19 26.96 -3.67 17.11
CA ILE A 19 27.83 -2.63 16.61
C ILE A 19 29.27 -2.94 17.02
N LEU A 20 30.19 -2.96 16.08
CA LEU A 20 31.60 -3.08 16.39
C LEU A 20 32.16 -1.73 16.83
N ARG A 21 33.03 -1.79 17.85
CA ARG A 21 33.68 -0.57 18.39
C ARG A 21 34.46 0.21 17.32
N GLU A 22 35.03 -0.53 16.37
CA GLU A 22 35.80 0.01 15.25
C GLU A 22 34.94 0.85 14.31
N ASP A 23 33.69 0.39 14.03
CA ASP A 23 32.75 1.14 13.21
C ASP A 23 32.44 2.50 13.80
N LEU A 24 32.14 2.56 15.11
CA LEU A 24 31.85 3.82 15.79
C LEU A 24 33.05 4.76 15.87
N ARG A 25 34.27 4.22 16.01
CA ARG A 25 35.49 5.03 16.06
C ARG A 25 35.81 5.70 14.74
N ALA A 26 35.46 5.09 13.63
CA ALA A 26 35.68 5.63 12.28
C ALA A 26 34.73 6.79 11.94
N LEU A 27 33.63 6.97 12.70
CA LEU A 27 32.62 8.00 12.41
C LEU A 27 33.12 9.41 12.80
N SER A 28 32.62 10.43 12.09
CA SER A 28 32.72 11.83 12.53
C SER A 28 31.88 12.05 13.80
N ASP A 29 32.14 13.18 14.52
CA ASP A 29 31.33 13.52 15.70
C ASP A 29 29.87 13.80 15.34
N GLU A 30 29.58 14.32 14.14
CA GLU A 30 28.25 14.55 13.59
C GLU A 30 27.54 13.22 13.29
N THR A 31 28.15 12.34 12.52
CA THR A 31 27.59 11.01 12.19
C THR A 31 27.38 10.16 13.43
N LEU A 32 28.27 10.27 14.43
CA LEU A 32 28.11 9.56 15.70
C LEU A 32 26.88 10.05 16.49
N ARG A 33 26.58 11.35 16.46
CA ARG A 33 25.35 11.89 17.07
C ARG A 33 24.11 11.41 16.34
N GLU A 34 24.11 11.47 15.01
CA GLU A 34 22.99 10.96 14.18
C GLU A 34 22.74 9.47 14.44
N THR A 35 23.80 8.67 14.49
CA THR A 35 23.70 7.24 14.82
C THR A 35 23.10 7.02 16.21
N ALA A 36 23.50 7.81 17.18
CA ALA A 36 22.95 7.70 18.52
C ALA A 36 21.47 8.09 18.60
N GLU A 37 21.04 9.10 17.85
CA GLU A 37 19.61 9.45 17.75
C GLU A 37 18.82 8.29 17.08
N GLN A 38 19.32 7.70 16.01
CA GLN A 38 18.72 6.52 15.39
C GLN A 38 18.57 5.36 16.39
N LEU A 39 19.60 5.10 17.19
CA LEU A 39 19.62 4.03 18.18
C LEU A 39 18.70 4.26 19.38
N LYS A 40 18.31 5.52 19.67
CA LYS A 40 17.38 5.81 20.77
C LYS A 40 15.97 5.28 20.53
N GLU A 41 15.56 5.26 19.25
CA GLU A 41 14.24 4.81 18.83
C GLU A 41 14.12 3.28 18.78
N MET A 42 15.22 2.57 19.04
CA MET A 42 15.30 1.12 18.92
C MET A 42 15.59 0.46 20.27
N GLU A 43 15.06 -0.75 20.45
CA GLU A 43 15.34 -1.57 21.60
C GLU A 43 16.15 -2.83 21.20
N PRO A 44 17.38 -3.03 21.76
CA PRO A 44 18.24 -4.15 21.38
C PRO A 44 17.59 -5.53 21.57
N ASP A 45 16.81 -5.68 22.65
CA ASP A 45 16.16 -6.97 22.95
C ASP A 45 15.06 -7.30 21.95
N SER A 46 14.37 -6.29 21.41
CA SER A 46 13.39 -6.46 20.34
C SER A 46 14.05 -6.94 19.06
N LEU A 47 15.14 -6.31 18.64
CA LEU A 47 15.89 -6.73 17.47
C LEU A 47 16.49 -8.14 17.64
N ARG A 48 16.94 -8.46 18.87
CA ARG A 48 17.44 -9.81 19.19
C ARG A 48 16.36 -10.86 19.02
N ARG A 49 15.14 -10.61 19.51
CA ARG A 49 13.98 -11.49 19.29
C ARG A 49 13.66 -11.66 17.80
N LEU A 50 13.69 -10.58 17.03
CA LEU A 50 13.49 -10.63 15.58
C LEU A 50 14.54 -11.49 14.87
N PHE A 51 15.82 -11.32 15.20
CA PHE A 51 16.88 -12.13 14.64
C PHE A 51 16.77 -13.62 15.04
N GLN A 52 16.44 -13.92 16.30
CA GLN A 52 16.18 -15.30 16.75
C GLN A 52 14.97 -15.91 16.02
N LYS A 53 13.90 -15.14 15.79
CA LYS A 53 12.74 -15.56 14.99
C LYS A 53 13.13 -15.88 13.54
N PHE A 54 13.97 -15.05 12.93
CA PHE A 54 14.50 -15.31 11.60
C PHE A 54 15.30 -16.62 11.54
N GLN A 55 16.22 -16.82 12.49
CA GLN A 55 17.00 -18.05 12.58
C GLN A 55 16.13 -19.30 12.78
N ALA A 56 15.09 -19.20 13.61
CA ALA A 56 14.13 -20.28 13.83
C ALA A 56 13.28 -20.57 12.58
N GLY A 57 12.85 -19.54 11.86
CA GLY A 57 12.08 -19.64 10.61
C GLY A 57 12.89 -20.27 9.46
N THR A 58 14.19 -19.95 9.34
CA THR A 58 15.07 -20.58 8.37
C THR A 58 15.29 -22.09 8.60
N ARG A 59 15.12 -22.54 9.86
CA ARG A 59 15.16 -23.98 10.22
C ARG A 59 13.82 -24.71 9.99
N ARG A 60 12.69 -23.98 9.90
CA ARG A 60 11.33 -24.55 9.80
C ARG A 60 10.82 -24.80 8.37
N LYS A 61 11.66 -24.79 7.34
CA LYS A 61 11.24 -25.04 5.94
C LYS A 61 10.69 -26.45 5.66
N THR A 62 10.53 -27.29 6.68
CA THR A 62 9.90 -28.61 6.56
C THR A 62 8.75 -28.71 7.54
N GLY A 63 7.52 -28.44 7.06
CA GLY A 63 6.26 -28.73 7.77
C GLY A 63 5.86 -27.67 8.79
N SER A 64 5.28 -26.58 8.35
CA SER A 64 4.57 -25.67 9.26
C SER A 64 3.21 -26.28 9.65
N PRO A 65 2.95 -26.57 10.95
CA PRO A 65 1.63 -27.03 11.40
C PRO A 65 0.51 -26.00 11.16
N GLU A 66 0.89 -24.73 10.88
CA GLU A 66 -0.05 -23.62 10.71
C GLU A 66 -0.85 -23.67 9.39
N ALA A 67 -0.40 -24.45 8.39
CA ALA A 67 -1.12 -24.60 7.13
C ALA A 67 -2.41 -25.43 7.26
N GLU A 68 -2.54 -26.27 8.29
CA GLU A 68 -3.71 -27.11 8.52
C GLU A 68 -4.91 -26.34 9.07
N GLU A 69 -4.71 -25.13 9.61
CA GLU A 69 -5.77 -24.29 10.18
C GLU A 69 -6.34 -23.23 9.22
N LEU A 70 -5.80 -23.13 8.00
CA LEU A 70 -6.25 -22.19 6.99
C LEU A 70 -7.31 -22.80 6.07
N PHE A 71 -8.37 -22.04 5.87
CA PHE A 71 -9.45 -22.42 4.97
C PHE A 71 -9.57 -21.42 3.81
N PRO A 72 -9.99 -21.89 2.63
CA PRO A 72 -10.26 -21.00 1.51
C PRO A 72 -11.34 -19.97 1.85
N PRO A 73 -11.23 -18.73 1.39
CA PRO A 73 -12.27 -17.74 1.60
C PRO A 73 -13.52 -18.12 0.80
N SER A 74 -14.69 -17.80 1.34
CA SER A 74 -15.97 -18.04 0.68
C SER A 74 -16.02 -17.36 -0.68
N ARG A 75 -16.53 -18.07 -1.71
CA ARG A 75 -16.84 -17.44 -3.01
C ARG A 75 -18.12 -16.63 -3.00
N ASN A 76 -18.97 -16.83 -1.97
CA ASN A 76 -20.15 -16.00 -1.74
C ASN A 76 -19.72 -14.70 -1.00
N CYS A 77 -19.23 -13.74 -1.76
CA CYS A 77 -18.79 -12.42 -1.30
C CYS A 77 -19.38 -11.35 -2.20
N LEU A 78 -19.28 -10.09 -1.77
CA LEU A 78 -19.65 -8.95 -2.60
C LEU A 78 -18.89 -9.00 -3.92
N ARG A 79 -19.61 -8.96 -5.04
CA ARG A 79 -19.02 -8.77 -6.37
C ARG A 79 -19.04 -7.28 -6.69
N LEU A 80 -17.84 -6.74 -6.89
CA LEU A 80 -17.65 -5.32 -7.13
C LEU A 80 -17.69 -5.04 -8.63
N ASP A 81 -18.78 -4.45 -9.07
CA ASP A 81 -18.93 -3.94 -10.44
C ASP A 81 -18.30 -2.55 -10.55
N THR A 82 -17.26 -2.43 -11.33
CA THR A 82 -16.51 -1.19 -11.58
C THR A 82 -16.92 -0.47 -12.85
N SER A 83 -17.83 -1.04 -13.62
CA SER A 83 -18.36 -0.43 -14.85
C SER A 83 -19.19 0.84 -14.57
N GLN A 84 -19.71 0.99 -13.36
CA GLN A 84 -20.43 2.16 -12.85
C GLN A 84 -20.06 2.39 -11.39
N ILE A 85 -19.38 3.48 -11.10
CA ILE A 85 -18.89 3.79 -9.73
C ILE A 85 -19.85 4.66 -8.92
N PHE A 86 -20.73 5.43 -9.56
CA PHE A 86 -21.69 6.33 -8.92
C PHE A 86 -23.13 5.76 -8.93
N GLY A 87 -23.95 6.20 -7.98
CA GLY A 87 -25.35 5.80 -7.88
C GLY A 87 -25.56 4.38 -7.35
N ARG A 88 -24.58 3.80 -6.64
CA ARG A 88 -24.59 2.39 -6.21
C ARG A 88 -24.98 2.19 -4.74
N SER A 89 -24.89 3.23 -3.91
CA SER A 89 -25.24 3.16 -2.50
C SER A 89 -25.57 4.55 -1.94
N ALA A 90 -26.80 4.72 -1.45
CA ALA A 90 -27.23 5.97 -0.81
C ALA A 90 -26.47 6.22 0.50
N SER A 91 -26.23 5.18 1.30
CA SER A 91 -25.47 5.29 2.57
C SER A 91 -24.03 5.74 2.34
N ALA A 92 -23.38 5.25 1.29
CA ALA A 92 -22.03 5.69 0.90
C ALA A 92 -22.02 7.16 0.45
N GLN A 93 -22.99 7.56 -0.37
CA GLN A 93 -23.12 8.94 -0.84
C GLN A 93 -23.30 9.91 0.33
N GLU A 94 -24.25 9.63 1.21
CA GLU A 94 -24.51 10.43 2.42
C GLU A 94 -23.27 10.52 3.30
N HIS A 95 -22.55 9.42 3.50
CA HIS A 95 -21.33 9.36 4.30
C HIS A 95 -20.21 10.24 3.71
N ILE A 96 -20.00 10.18 2.39
CA ILE A 96 -18.99 11.01 1.71
C ILE A 96 -19.41 12.48 1.73
N GLN A 97 -20.66 12.80 1.40
CA GLN A 97 -21.20 14.18 1.41
C GLN A 97 -21.14 14.82 2.78
N ALA A 98 -21.31 14.03 3.84
CA ALA A 98 -21.16 14.48 5.22
C ALA A 98 -19.70 14.74 5.64
N GLY A 99 -18.72 14.55 4.74
CA GLY A 99 -17.31 14.76 5.04
C GLY A 99 -16.70 13.73 5.99
N LYS A 100 -17.28 12.51 6.07
CA LYS A 100 -16.84 11.46 7.02
C LYS A 100 -15.81 10.50 6.44
N ALA A 101 -15.41 10.67 5.19
CA ALA A 101 -14.45 9.82 4.50
C ALA A 101 -13.15 10.58 4.19
N ALA A 102 -12.01 9.87 4.30
CA ALA A 102 -10.70 10.37 3.92
C ALA A 102 -9.95 9.35 3.05
N VAL A 103 -8.95 9.83 2.32
CA VAL A 103 -8.07 9.01 1.49
C VAL A 103 -6.68 8.94 2.11
N VAL A 104 -6.12 7.73 2.26
CA VAL A 104 -4.73 7.50 2.69
C VAL A 104 -3.95 6.82 1.57
N ILE A 105 -2.97 7.52 1.02
CA ILE A 105 -2.11 7.02 -0.05
C ILE A 105 -0.79 6.53 0.53
N LEU A 106 -0.51 5.23 0.41
CA LEU A 106 0.74 4.62 0.86
C LEU A 106 1.81 4.83 -0.22
N ALA A 107 2.64 5.85 -0.06
CA ALA A 107 3.62 6.32 -1.05
C ALA A 107 5.08 6.30 -0.55
N GLY A 108 5.39 5.47 0.45
CA GLY A 108 6.74 5.36 1.02
C GLY A 108 7.78 4.68 0.12
N GLY A 109 7.42 4.24 -1.09
CA GLY A 109 8.34 3.59 -2.02
C GLY A 109 9.14 4.57 -2.87
N MET A 110 10.42 4.21 -3.14
CA MET A 110 11.28 4.90 -4.12
C MET A 110 11.19 4.23 -5.49
N GLY A 111 11.36 5.01 -6.55
CA GLY A 111 11.40 4.54 -7.95
C GLY A 111 12.74 3.94 -8.39
N SER A 112 13.62 3.58 -7.47
CA SER A 112 14.98 3.12 -7.77
C SER A 112 15.04 1.94 -8.75
N ARG A 113 14.11 1.00 -8.63
CA ARG A 113 14.02 -0.15 -9.56
C ARG A 113 13.53 0.22 -10.96
N LEU A 114 12.98 1.43 -11.11
CA LEU A 114 12.51 1.99 -12.38
C LEU A 114 13.58 2.88 -13.03
N GLY A 115 14.81 2.90 -12.49
CA GLY A 115 15.87 3.80 -12.92
C GLY A 115 15.63 5.27 -12.54
N CYS A 116 14.65 5.56 -11.68
CA CYS A 116 14.31 6.90 -11.23
C CYS A 116 14.57 6.99 -9.70
N PRO A 117 15.55 7.77 -9.24
CA PRO A 117 15.86 7.90 -7.81
C PRO A 117 14.88 8.86 -7.06
N ALA A 118 13.70 9.09 -7.62
CA ALA A 118 12.65 9.95 -7.08
C ALA A 118 11.55 9.12 -6.36
N PRO A 119 10.65 9.76 -5.59
CA PRO A 119 9.48 9.10 -5.03
C PRO A 119 8.65 8.39 -6.10
N LYS A 120 8.22 7.17 -5.85
CA LYS A 120 7.52 6.35 -6.85
C LYS A 120 6.25 7.00 -7.41
N GLY A 121 5.54 7.77 -6.59
CA GLY A 121 4.34 8.51 -6.99
C GLY A 121 4.57 9.56 -8.07
N THR A 122 5.82 10.04 -8.25
CA THR A 122 6.19 11.02 -9.29
C THR A 122 6.49 10.37 -10.64
N PHE A 123 6.44 9.02 -10.72
CA PHE A 123 6.76 8.31 -11.95
C PHE A 123 5.66 8.50 -13.01
N PRO A 124 6.01 8.89 -14.26
CA PRO A 124 5.06 9.07 -15.36
C PRO A 124 4.56 7.70 -15.84
N ILE A 125 3.27 7.40 -15.63
CA ILE A 125 2.68 6.10 -15.91
C ILE A 125 1.66 6.11 -17.04
N MET A 126 0.98 7.23 -17.27
CA MET A 126 -0.10 7.28 -18.27
C MET A 126 0.43 7.12 -19.69
N PRO A 127 -0.27 6.34 -20.56
CA PRO A 127 0.27 5.88 -21.83
C PRO A 127 0.43 6.95 -22.91
N VAL A 128 -0.33 8.05 -22.85
CA VAL A 128 -0.32 9.14 -23.84
C VAL A 128 0.11 10.45 -23.21
N SER A 129 -0.52 10.86 -22.11
CA SER A 129 -0.22 12.15 -21.47
C SER A 129 1.09 12.14 -20.71
N GLY A 130 1.55 10.97 -20.25
CA GLY A 130 2.69 10.88 -19.35
C GLY A 130 2.40 11.38 -17.93
N LYS A 131 1.13 11.55 -17.56
CA LYS A 131 0.75 11.93 -16.18
C LYS A 131 1.32 10.95 -15.17
N THR A 132 1.72 11.46 -14.01
CA THR A 132 2.32 10.67 -12.95
C THR A 132 1.26 9.94 -12.11
N LEU A 133 1.69 8.96 -11.32
CA LEU A 133 0.80 8.23 -10.41
C LEU A 133 0.08 9.18 -9.44
N PHE A 134 0.78 10.13 -8.83
CA PHE A 134 0.14 11.14 -7.97
C PHE A 134 -0.89 11.95 -8.73
N GLN A 135 -0.55 12.44 -9.92
CA GLN A 135 -1.47 13.25 -10.71
C GLN A 135 -2.77 12.49 -11.02
N VAL A 136 -2.68 11.22 -11.43
CA VAL A 136 -3.86 10.38 -11.71
C VAL A 136 -4.74 10.23 -10.47
N HIS A 137 -4.15 9.94 -9.30
CA HIS A 137 -4.93 9.80 -8.07
C HIS A 137 -5.60 11.12 -7.69
N PHE A 138 -4.88 12.24 -7.77
CA PHE A 138 -5.43 13.55 -7.44
C PHE A 138 -6.53 14.00 -8.40
N GLU A 139 -6.39 13.72 -9.70
CA GLU A 139 -7.47 13.98 -10.68
C GLU A 139 -8.73 13.15 -10.38
N LYS A 140 -8.58 11.86 -9.99
CA LYS A 140 -9.71 11.04 -9.55
C LYS A 140 -10.38 11.63 -8.30
N ILE A 141 -9.61 11.99 -7.28
CA ILE A 141 -10.12 12.58 -6.05
C ILE A 141 -10.83 13.91 -6.34
N ALA A 142 -10.28 14.75 -7.22
CA ALA A 142 -10.92 16.00 -7.64
C ALA A 142 -12.28 15.77 -8.33
N VAL A 143 -12.42 14.69 -9.10
CA VAL A 143 -13.73 14.29 -9.66
C VAL A 143 -14.71 13.91 -8.57
N LEU A 144 -14.27 13.10 -7.59
CA LEU A 144 -15.10 12.72 -6.45
C LEU A 144 -15.53 13.94 -5.63
N CYS A 145 -14.62 14.87 -5.33
CA CYS A 145 -14.93 16.11 -4.61
C CYS A 145 -16.02 16.93 -5.33
N ARG A 146 -15.90 17.06 -6.66
CA ARG A 146 -16.93 17.76 -7.47
C ARG A 146 -18.25 17.03 -7.49
N HIS A 147 -18.24 15.70 -7.61
CA HIS A 147 -19.46 14.88 -7.66
C HIS A 147 -20.25 14.94 -6.37
N TYR A 148 -19.58 14.82 -5.21
CA TYR A 148 -20.23 14.83 -3.91
C TYR A 148 -20.43 16.23 -3.32
N GLY A 149 -19.82 17.27 -3.91
CA GLY A 149 -19.91 18.64 -3.40
C GLY A 149 -19.18 18.84 -2.06
N THR A 150 -18.17 18.02 -1.77
CA THR A 150 -17.39 18.06 -0.52
C THR A 150 -15.90 17.94 -0.80
N GLN A 151 -15.05 18.41 0.13
CA GLN A 151 -13.63 18.18 0.08
C GLN A 151 -13.29 16.84 0.75
N LEU A 152 -12.38 16.09 0.14
CA LEU A 152 -11.86 14.85 0.67
C LEU A 152 -10.43 15.07 1.17
N PRO A 153 -10.19 15.01 2.49
CA PRO A 153 -8.84 15.11 3.02
C PRO A 153 -7.96 13.94 2.56
N ILE A 154 -6.72 14.26 2.18
CA ILE A 154 -5.77 13.32 1.61
C ILE A 154 -4.54 13.23 2.52
N TYR A 155 -4.23 12.02 2.99
CA TYR A 155 -3.09 11.74 3.86
C TYR A 155 -2.09 10.89 3.07
N ILE A 156 -0.86 11.39 2.93
CA ILE A 156 0.18 10.76 2.10
C ILE A 156 1.29 10.23 3.00
N MET A 157 1.36 8.89 3.10
CA MET A 157 2.48 8.26 3.77
C MET A 157 3.72 8.29 2.87
N THR A 158 4.80 8.80 3.41
CA THR A 158 6.13 8.81 2.78
C THR A 158 7.12 7.98 3.62
N ASN A 159 8.35 7.88 3.19
CA ASN A 159 9.47 7.47 4.04
C ASN A 159 10.41 8.66 4.28
N ARG A 160 11.40 8.51 5.14
CA ARG A 160 12.37 9.57 5.47
C ARG A 160 13.05 10.14 4.22
N ALA A 161 13.47 9.28 3.28
CA ALA A 161 14.18 9.70 2.07
C ALA A 161 13.25 10.38 1.04
N SER A 162 11.98 9.96 0.96
CA SER A 162 11.01 10.49 -0.01
C SER A 162 10.20 11.67 0.51
N HIS A 163 10.24 11.97 1.81
CA HIS A 163 9.32 12.94 2.45
C HIS A 163 9.44 14.35 1.84
N LEU A 164 10.58 14.98 1.98
CA LEU A 164 10.81 16.33 1.44
C LEU A 164 10.71 16.36 -0.09
N PRO A 165 11.34 15.43 -0.85
CA PRO A 165 11.17 15.38 -2.30
C PRO A 165 9.73 15.25 -2.76
N THR A 166 8.88 14.52 -2.01
CA THR A 166 7.45 14.43 -2.33
C THR A 166 6.75 15.78 -2.13
N ILE A 167 6.98 16.47 -1.01
CA ILE A 167 6.38 17.78 -0.73
C ILE A 167 6.81 18.82 -1.76
N GLU A 168 8.10 18.85 -2.13
CA GLU A 168 8.64 19.74 -3.15
C GLU A 168 7.95 19.49 -4.51
N TYR A 169 7.83 18.23 -4.92
CA TYR A 169 7.11 17.85 -6.13
C TYR A 169 5.68 18.35 -6.12
N PHE A 170 4.96 18.23 -5.01
CA PHE A 170 3.57 18.72 -4.91
C PHE A 170 3.49 20.24 -5.05
N ARG A 171 4.43 20.98 -4.48
CA ARG A 171 4.50 22.44 -4.67
C ARG A 171 4.74 22.82 -6.12
N GLU A 172 5.67 22.15 -6.80
CA GLU A 172 5.96 22.37 -8.22
C GLU A 172 4.74 22.08 -9.11
N GLN A 173 3.92 21.09 -8.72
CA GLN A 173 2.67 20.75 -9.42
C GLN A 173 1.46 21.55 -8.93
N ASN A 174 1.67 22.64 -8.20
CA ASN A 174 0.59 23.47 -7.63
C ASN A 174 -0.49 22.59 -6.93
N TRP A 175 -0.03 21.61 -6.13
CA TRP A 175 -0.86 20.69 -5.34
C TRP A 175 -1.93 19.95 -6.17
N PHE A 176 -1.73 19.84 -7.47
CA PHE A 176 -2.72 19.33 -8.45
C PHE A 176 -4.09 20.03 -8.34
N GLY A 177 -4.12 21.31 -7.94
CA GLY A 177 -5.34 22.09 -7.75
C GLY A 177 -6.12 21.77 -6.46
N THR A 178 -5.61 20.90 -5.60
CA THR A 178 -6.19 20.62 -4.28
C THR A 178 -5.68 21.67 -3.27
N PRO A 179 -6.51 22.19 -2.37
CA PRO A 179 -6.03 23.07 -1.30
C PRO A 179 -4.93 22.40 -0.47
N GLU A 180 -3.82 23.09 -0.23
CA GLU A 180 -2.71 22.57 0.59
C GLU A 180 -3.18 22.13 1.98
N SER A 181 -4.17 22.82 2.55
CA SER A 181 -4.78 22.49 3.85
C SER A 181 -5.49 21.13 3.90
N ASP A 182 -5.80 20.55 2.75
CA ASP A 182 -6.48 19.26 2.64
C ASP A 182 -5.52 18.11 2.37
N ILE A 183 -4.21 18.40 2.35
CA ILE A 183 -3.16 17.40 2.14
C ILE A 183 -2.26 17.32 3.38
N PHE A 184 -2.16 16.14 3.96
CA PHE A 184 -1.31 15.87 5.11
C PHE A 184 -0.22 14.84 4.75
N PHE A 185 1.05 15.21 4.89
CA PHE A 185 2.18 14.30 4.67
C PHE A 185 2.71 13.78 5.99
N PHE A 186 2.93 12.47 6.07
CA PHE A 186 3.51 11.85 7.25
C PHE A 186 4.52 10.77 6.86
N PRO A 187 5.71 10.75 7.50
CA PRO A 187 6.69 9.69 7.26
C PRO A 187 6.38 8.47 8.10
N GLN A 188 6.53 7.27 7.50
CA GLN A 188 6.55 6.02 8.25
C GLN A 188 7.88 5.84 8.97
N ALA A 189 7.91 4.96 9.97
CA ALA A 189 9.13 4.58 10.68
C ALA A 189 10.08 3.77 9.77
N GLU A 190 11.32 3.65 10.22
CA GLU A 190 12.36 2.86 9.55
C GLU A 190 12.90 1.78 10.49
N MET A 191 13.30 0.66 9.91
CA MET A 191 13.95 -0.44 10.62
C MET A 191 15.36 -0.68 10.05
N PRO A 192 16.33 -1.05 10.89
CA PRO A 192 17.67 -1.36 10.44
C PRO A 192 17.70 -2.65 9.63
N PHE A 193 18.58 -2.72 8.65
CA PHE A 193 18.93 -3.98 8.01
C PHE A 193 19.89 -4.77 8.89
N LEU A 194 19.55 -6.06 9.14
CA LEU A 194 20.34 -6.94 9.97
C LEU A 194 21.10 -7.97 9.10
N ASP A 195 22.36 -8.24 9.45
CA ASP A 195 23.13 -9.32 8.83
C ASP A 195 22.47 -10.69 9.15
N PRO A 196 22.06 -11.48 8.16
CA PRO A 196 21.43 -12.77 8.40
C PRO A 196 22.34 -13.80 9.08
N LYS A 197 23.67 -13.56 9.15
CA LYS A 197 24.63 -14.46 9.78
C LYS A 197 24.74 -14.26 11.28
N ASN A 198 24.78 -13.01 11.73
CA ASN A 198 25.11 -12.67 13.11
C ASN A 198 24.17 -11.62 13.74
N GLY A 199 23.22 -11.03 12.97
CA GLY A 199 22.31 -10.01 13.41
C GLY A 199 22.88 -8.60 13.50
N ALA A 200 24.16 -8.38 13.17
CA ALA A 200 24.79 -7.08 13.24
C ALA A 200 24.15 -6.08 12.23
N PHE A 201 24.33 -4.79 12.50
CA PHE A 201 23.88 -3.75 11.56
C PHE A 201 24.81 -3.66 10.35
N PHE A 202 24.22 -3.41 9.18
CA PHE A 202 24.98 -2.97 8.02
C PHE A 202 25.19 -1.43 8.07
N TRP A 203 26.38 -1.01 7.64
CA TRP A 203 26.76 0.40 7.55
C TRP A 203 26.90 0.80 6.09
N ASN A 204 26.40 1.97 5.71
CA ASN A 204 26.59 2.51 4.37
C ASN A 204 27.95 3.24 4.23
N SER A 205 28.25 3.73 3.02
CA SER A 205 29.49 4.46 2.71
C SER A 205 29.65 5.77 3.49
N GLU A 206 28.56 6.34 4.02
CA GLU A 206 28.55 7.57 4.82
C GLU A 206 28.74 7.29 6.31
N GLY A 207 28.91 6.01 6.71
CA GLY A 207 29.02 5.61 8.10
C GLY A 207 27.72 5.66 8.90
N ARG A 208 26.57 5.56 8.23
CA ARG A 208 25.25 5.47 8.86
C ARG A 208 24.76 4.03 8.82
N ILE A 209 23.94 3.63 9.79
CA ILE A 209 23.27 2.32 9.78
C ILE A 209 22.34 2.27 8.57
N CYS A 210 22.39 1.17 7.80
CA CYS A 210 21.47 0.95 6.70
C CYS A 210 20.06 0.72 7.24
N HIS A 211 19.13 1.60 6.90
CA HIS A 211 17.73 1.53 7.27
C HIS A 211 16.83 1.39 6.04
N GLY A 212 15.62 0.91 6.27
CA GLY A 212 14.57 0.91 5.28
C GLY A 212 13.19 1.04 5.95
N PRO A 213 12.17 1.45 5.20
CA PRO A 213 10.81 1.57 5.71
C PRO A 213 10.36 0.30 6.43
N ASP A 214 9.63 0.44 7.54
CA ASP A 214 9.15 -0.66 8.38
C ASP A 214 7.96 -1.45 7.81
N GLY A 215 7.69 -1.27 6.50
CA GLY A 215 6.57 -1.86 5.78
C GLY A 215 5.31 -1.00 5.84
N HIS A 216 4.33 -1.29 4.98
CA HIS A 216 3.11 -0.48 4.94
C HIS A 216 2.20 -0.63 6.17
N GLY A 217 2.44 -1.62 7.04
CA GLY A 217 1.76 -1.75 8.34
C GLY A 217 2.24 -0.71 9.35
N GLY A 218 3.45 -0.16 9.19
CA GLY A 218 3.94 0.98 9.97
C GLY A 218 3.08 2.23 9.81
N SER A 219 2.28 2.33 8.73
CA SER A 219 1.33 3.43 8.53
C SER A 219 0.34 3.59 9.67
N ILE A 220 -0.04 2.51 10.36
CA ILE A 220 -0.99 2.52 11.47
C ILE A 220 -0.46 3.38 12.62
N GLN A 221 0.76 3.11 13.08
CA GLN A 221 1.40 3.92 14.12
C GLN A 221 1.79 5.31 13.62
N ALA A 222 2.27 5.41 12.36
CA ALA A 222 2.70 6.67 11.77
C ALA A 222 1.54 7.68 11.67
N LEU A 223 0.33 7.26 11.30
CA LEU A 223 -0.87 8.11 11.28
C LEU A 223 -1.16 8.72 12.65
N VAL A 224 -1.08 7.93 13.72
CA VAL A 224 -1.33 8.42 15.09
C VAL A 224 -0.18 9.31 15.57
N LYS A 225 1.06 8.86 15.45
CA LYS A 225 2.23 9.58 15.97
C LYS A 225 2.51 10.91 15.26
N SER A 226 2.12 11.04 14.00
CA SER A 226 2.28 12.28 13.24
C SER A 226 1.22 13.36 13.54
N GLY A 227 0.14 13.02 14.26
CA GLY A 227 -1.01 13.87 14.44
C GLY A 227 -2.03 13.80 13.28
N ALA A 228 -1.82 12.94 12.28
CA ALA A 228 -2.76 12.76 11.17
C ALA A 228 -4.12 12.24 11.66
N ALA A 229 -4.13 11.28 12.59
CA ALA A 229 -5.37 10.77 13.19
C ALA A 229 -6.12 11.85 13.97
N GLU A 230 -5.41 12.72 14.69
CA GLU A 230 -5.99 13.88 15.38
C GLU A 230 -6.60 14.88 14.40
N ASP A 231 -5.93 15.14 13.27
CA ASP A 231 -6.47 15.98 12.20
C ASP A 231 -7.74 15.35 11.60
N MET A 232 -7.76 14.05 11.37
CA MET A 232 -8.94 13.30 10.92
C MET A 232 -10.13 13.47 11.89
N HIS A 233 -9.89 13.33 13.19
CA HIS A 233 -10.94 13.57 14.20
C HIS A 233 -11.50 14.98 14.17
N ARG A 234 -10.63 16.00 14.07
CA ARG A 234 -11.07 17.39 13.97
C ARG A 234 -11.95 17.66 12.74
N ARG A 235 -11.72 16.89 11.67
CA ARG A 235 -12.52 16.95 10.42
C ARG A 235 -13.78 16.08 10.47
N GLY A 236 -13.97 15.27 11.51
CA GLY A 236 -15.11 14.36 11.63
C GLY A 236 -15.00 13.11 10.77
N ILE A 237 -13.77 12.70 10.37
CA ILE A 237 -13.55 11.51 9.59
C ILE A 237 -13.84 10.25 10.42
N GLU A 238 -14.61 9.35 9.85
CA GLU A 238 -14.96 8.05 10.44
C GLU A 238 -14.32 6.88 9.66
N THR A 239 -14.26 6.99 8.32
CA THR A 239 -13.78 5.91 7.44
C THR A 239 -12.63 6.38 6.56
N ILE A 240 -11.59 5.54 6.47
CA ILE A 240 -10.39 5.77 5.67
C ILE A 240 -10.36 4.79 4.50
N ASN A 241 -10.20 5.29 3.27
CA ASN A 241 -9.84 4.45 2.13
C ASN A 241 -8.33 4.49 1.94
N THR A 242 -7.64 3.37 2.21
CA THR A 242 -6.20 3.26 2.05
C THR A 242 -5.80 2.38 0.88
N PHE A 243 -4.74 2.77 0.15
CA PHE A 243 -4.20 2.03 -0.98
C PHE A 243 -2.76 2.43 -1.30
N HIS A 244 -2.08 1.59 -2.09
CA HIS A 244 -0.73 1.86 -2.56
C HIS A 244 -0.73 2.80 -3.77
N VAL A 245 0.18 3.79 -3.78
CA VAL A 245 0.31 4.78 -4.86
C VAL A 245 0.58 4.18 -6.23
N ASP A 246 1.15 2.98 -6.28
CA ASP A 246 1.62 2.33 -7.52
C ASP A 246 0.53 1.62 -8.34
N ASN A 247 -0.71 1.64 -7.88
CA ASN A 247 -1.85 1.13 -8.64
C ASN A 247 -2.72 2.29 -9.16
N PRO A 248 -2.60 2.73 -10.42
CA PRO A 248 -3.39 3.83 -10.97
C PRO A 248 -4.88 3.50 -11.11
N LEU A 249 -5.28 2.22 -11.03
CA LEU A 249 -6.65 1.75 -11.23
C LEU A 249 -7.48 1.64 -9.95
N VAL A 250 -6.97 2.12 -8.81
CA VAL A 250 -7.72 2.06 -7.55
C VAL A 250 -9.11 2.69 -7.70
N PRO A 251 -10.20 1.97 -7.36
CA PRO A 251 -11.56 2.51 -7.30
C PRO A 251 -11.73 3.27 -5.96
N ILE A 252 -11.23 4.52 -5.91
CA ILE A 252 -11.20 5.35 -4.70
C ILE A 252 -12.62 5.59 -4.21
N LEU A 253 -12.90 5.27 -2.94
CA LEU A 253 -14.21 5.45 -2.29
C LEU A 253 -15.37 4.90 -3.14
N ASN A 254 -15.18 3.71 -3.76
CA ASN A 254 -16.23 3.08 -4.53
C ASN A 254 -17.51 2.91 -3.68
N GLU A 255 -18.65 3.44 -4.17
CA GLU A 255 -19.89 3.51 -3.40
C GLU A 255 -20.43 2.13 -3.01
N GLN A 256 -20.37 1.13 -3.89
CA GLN A 256 -20.86 -0.20 -3.59
C GLN A 256 -20.06 -0.84 -2.46
N PHE A 257 -18.73 -0.70 -2.49
CA PHE A 257 -17.84 -1.24 -1.46
C PHE A 257 -17.96 -0.48 -0.13
N LEU A 258 -18.04 0.86 -0.19
CA LEU A 258 -18.22 1.68 1.01
C LEU A 258 -19.61 1.45 1.62
N GLY A 259 -20.67 1.34 0.81
CA GLY A 259 -22.02 1.05 1.28
C GLY A 259 -22.07 -0.27 2.05
N GLU A 260 -21.52 -1.34 1.51
CA GLU A 260 -21.45 -2.63 2.20
C GLU A 260 -20.63 -2.55 3.50
N HIS A 261 -19.49 -1.84 3.48
CA HIS A 261 -18.67 -1.60 4.68
C HIS A 261 -19.47 -0.93 5.80
N LEU A 262 -20.26 0.10 5.47
CA LEU A 262 -21.08 0.83 6.43
C LEU A 262 -22.26 0.00 6.94
N GLU A 263 -22.99 -0.68 6.05
CA GLU A 263 -24.16 -1.49 6.37
C GLU A 263 -23.81 -2.68 7.27
N GLN A 264 -22.69 -3.34 7.00
CA GLN A 264 -22.17 -4.42 7.83
C GLN A 264 -21.47 -3.94 9.12
N LYS A 265 -21.29 -2.64 9.28
CA LYS A 265 -20.53 -2.03 10.39
C LYS A 265 -19.14 -2.65 10.51
N SER A 266 -18.50 -2.87 9.37
CA SER A 266 -17.18 -3.48 9.30
C SER A 266 -16.10 -2.53 9.84
N GLU A 267 -15.22 -3.04 10.71
CA GLU A 267 -14.07 -2.25 11.17
C GLU A 267 -12.96 -2.20 10.11
N MET A 268 -12.85 -3.24 9.24
CA MET A 268 -11.94 -3.26 8.11
C MET A 268 -12.49 -4.11 6.98
N SER A 269 -12.43 -3.59 5.76
CA SER A 269 -12.87 -4.25 4.53
C SER A 269 -11.75 -4.22 3.49
N SER A 270 -11.69 -5.23 2.61
CA SER A 270 -10.62 -5.37 1.62
C SER A 270 -11.15 -5.66 0.23
N ILE A 271 -10.55 -5.06 -0.80
CA ILE A 271 -10.79 -5.47 -2.19
C ILE A 271 -9.78 -6.56 -2.56
N VAL A 272 -10.29 -7.64 -3.15
CA VAL A 272 -9.51 -8.75 -3.67
C VAL A 272 -9.77 -8.95 -5.16
N VAL A 273 -8.90 -9.69 -5.81
CA VAL A 273 -9.07 -10.14 -7.19
C VAL A 273 -8.92 -11.66 -7.28
N GLU A 274 -9.53 -12.28 -8.28
CA GLU A 274 -9.21 -13.67 -8.57
C GLU A 274 -7.77 -13.79 -9.07
N LYS A 275 -6.97 -14.66 -8.44
CA LYS A 275 -5.59 -14.92 -8.84
C LYS A 275 -5.55 -15.60 -10.20
N LYS A 276 -4.56 -15.26 -11.03
CA LYS A 276 -4.34 -15.89 -12.33
C LYS A 276 -3.91 -17.34 -12.18
N ASP A 277 -3.07 -17.61 -11.18
CA ASP A 277 -2.58 -18.93 -10.81
C ASP A 277 -2.13 -18.94 -9.33
N GLY A 278 -1.77 -20.13 -8.83
CA GLY A 278 -1.34 -20.29 -7.44
C GLY A 278 0.05 -19.71 -7.12
N LYS A 279 0.84 -19.35 -8.14
CA LYS A 279 2.19 -18.77 -7.98
C LYS A 279 2.20 -17.25 -8.06
N GLU A 280 1.05 -16.64 -8.30
CA GLU A 280 0.95 -15.20 -8.37
C GLU A 280 1.36 -14.54 -7.04
N LEU A 281 2.24 -13.51 -7.14
CA LEU A 281 2.84 -12.83 -6.00
C LEU A 281 1.87 -11.81 -5.38
N LEU A 282 0.77 -12.32 -4.82
CA LEU A 282 -0.24 -11.59 -4.06
C LEU A 282 -0.43 -12.24 -2.70
N GLY A 283 -0.72 -11.44 -1.69
CA GLY A 283 -1.13 -11.94 -0.40
C GLY A 283 -2.42 -12.77 -0.53
N ASN A 284 -2.43 -13.97 0.05
CA ASN A 284 -3.55 -14.90 -0.06
C ASN A 284 -4.58 -14.60 1.03
N LEU A 285 -5.80 -14.22 0.66
CA LEU A 285 -6.89 -14.13 1.61
C LEU A 285 -7.30 -15.54 2.05
N ALA A 286 -7.43 -15.74 3.34
CA ALA A 286 -7.81 -17.00 3.96
C ALA A 286 -8.77 -16.77 5.13
N GLU A 287 -9.49 -17.82 5.50
CA GLU A 287 -10.26 -17.89 6.73
C GLU A 287 -9.52 -18.76 7.75
N ARG A 288 -9.50 -18.30 9.00
CA ARG A 288 -8.99 -19.10 10.13
C ARG A 288 -10.10 -19.36 11.12
N TYR A 289 -10.19 -20.61 11.60
CA TYR A 289 -11.13 -21.02 12.60
C TYR A 289 -10.37 -21.36 13.89
N THR A 290 -10.64 -20.61 14.94
CA THR A 290 -10.00 -20.83 16.25
C THR A 290 -11.05 -21.28 17.26
N THR A 291 -10.81 -22.42 17.92
CA THR A 291 -11.67 -22.89 19.00
C THR A 291 -11.43 -22.07 20.26
N GLN A 292 -12.45 -21.38 20.72
CA GLN A 292 -12.43 -20.61 21.96
C GLN A 292 -13.37 -21.24 23.01
N ARG A 293 -13.29 -20.78 24.29
CA ARG A 293 -14.15 -21.28 25.38
C ARG A 293 -15.65 -21.19 25.10
N HIS A 294 -16.07 -20.26 24.23
CA HIS A 294 -17.48 -19.98 23.91
C HIS A 294 -17.87 -20.33 22.47
N GLY A 295 -17.06 -21.14 21.76
CA GLY A 295 -17.35 -21.58 20.40
C GLY A 295 -16.19 -21.40 19.43
N ILE A 296 -16.48 -21.56 18.14
CA ILE A 296 -15.50 -21.38 17.06
C ILE A 296 -15.58 -19.94 16.62
N GLN A 297 -14.45 -19.24 16.70
CA GLN A 297 -14.28 -17.91 16.11
C GLN A 297 -13.71 -18.05 14.69
N LYS A 298 -14.38 -17.42 13.73
CA LYS A 298 -13.90 -17.26 12.35
C LYS A 298 -13.27 -15.87 12.20
N THR A 299 -12.07 -15.82 11.65
CA THR A 299 -11.39 -14.57 11.30
C THR A 299 -10.98 -14.60 9.82
N LEU A 300 -10.87 -13.42 9.21
CA LEU A 300 -10.24 -13.24 7.91
C LEU A 300 -8.80 -12.80 8.11
N GLU A 301 -7.89 -13.36 7.33
CA GLU A 301 -6.48 -12.94 7.32
C GLU A 301 -5.93 -12.92 5.90
N VAL A 302 -4.88 -12.14 5.68
CA VAL A 302 -4.09 -12.17 4.46
C VAL A 302 -2.73 -12.73 4.80
N VAL A 303 -2.39 -13.88 4.22
CA VAL A 303 -1.08 -14.50 4.37
C VAL A 303 -0.20 -14.09 3.20
N GLU A 304 0.94 -13.48 3.49
CA GLU A 304 1.89 -13.03 2.46
C GLU A 304 2.37 -14.21 1.60
N TYR A 305 2.52 -14.01 0.29
CA TYR A 305 2.85 -15.08 -0.64
C TYR A 305 4.16 -15.80 -0.31
N LEU A 306 5.12 -15.12 0.35
CA LEU A 306 6.38 -15.74 0.79
C LEU A 306 6.19 -16.68 1.98
N ASP A 307 5.16 -16.45 2.79
CA ASP A 307 4.85 -17.23 3.99
C ASP A 307 3.77 -18.29 3.72
N PHE A 308 3.11 -18.23 2.54
CA PHE A 308 2.04 -19.15 2.16
C PHE A 308 2.62 -20.43 1.54
N PRO A 309 2.29 -21.64 2.06
CA PRO A 309 2.86 -22.88 1.53
C PRO A 309 2.50 -23.11 0.06
N GLU A 310 3.51 -23.34 -0.80
CA GLU A 310 3.33 -23.54 -2.25
C GLU A 310 2.32 -24.65 -2.57
N LYS A 311 2.39 -25.78 -1.85
CA LYS A 311 1.44 -26.89 -2.04
C LYS A 311 -0.02 -26.47 -1.77
N THR A 312 -0.24 -25.61 -0.79
CA THR A 312 -1.57 -25.07 -0.44
C THR A 312 -2.01 -24.06 -1.48
N ALA A 313 -1.12 -23.19 -1.94
CA ALA A 313 -1.41 -22.20 -2.97
C ALA A 313 -1.85 -22.82 -4.32
N LEU A 314 -1.35 -24.01 -4.63
CA LEU A 314 -1.65 -24.75 -5.87
C LEU A 314 -2.88 -25.66 -5.77
N GLN A 315 -3.53 -25.75 -4.59
CA GLN A 315 -4.72 -26.59 -4.45
C GLN A 315 -5.91 -26.08 -5.30
N THR A 316 -6.57 -27.03 -5.97
CA THR A 316 -7.79 -26.76 -6.74
C THR A 316 -8.99 -27.48 -6.14
N ASP A 317 -10.18 -26.97 -6.43
CA ASP A 317 -11.46 -27.65 -6.18
C ASP A 317 -11.76 -28.71 -7.28
N SER A 318 -12.94 -29.31 -7.21
CA SER A 318 -13.42 -30.31 -8.20
C SER A 318 -13.52 -29.76 -9.62
N ASP A 319 -13.71 -28.46 -9.77
CA ASP A 319 -13.87 -27.76 -11.05
C ASP A 319 -12.54 -27.25 -11.62
N GLY A 320 -11.41 -27.58 -10.96
CA GLY A 320 -10.08 -27.16 -11.34
C GLY A 320 -9.75 -25.70 -10.98
N LYS A 321 -10.63 -25.01 -10.25
CA LYS A 321 -10.38 -23.63 -9.78
C LYS A 321 -9.54 -23.62 -8.51
N LEU A 322 -8.70 -22.60 -8.35
CA LEU A 322 -7.91 -22.45 -7.13
C LEU A 322 -8.80 -22.41 -5.88
N LYS A 323 -8.47 -23.16 -4.84
CA LYS A 323 -9.13 -23.08 -3.53
C LYS A 323 -8.83 -21.72 -2.88
N PHE A 324 -7.57 -21.34 -2.79
CA PHE A 324 -7.14 -20.04 -2.29
C PHE A 324 -7.07 -19.04 -3.45
N TRP A 325 -8.24 -18.71 -3.96
CA TRP A 325 -8.45 -17.96 -5.20
C TRP A 325 -8.31 -16.44 -5.04
N ALA A 326 -8.55 -15.89 -3.83
CA ALA A 326 -8.64 -14.46 -3.58
C ALA A 326 -7.26 -13.88 -3.24
N GLY A 327 -6.79 -13.00 -4.10
CA GLY A 327 -5.56 -12.24 -3.92
C GLY A 327 -5.83 -10.83 -3.40
N SER A 328 -5.20 -10.46 -2.27
CA SER A 328 -5.25 -9.09 -1.74
C SER A 328 -4.45 -8.15 -2.62
N ILE A 329 -5.04 -7.00 -2.95
CA ILE A 329 -4.41 -5.96 -3.80
C ILE A 329 -4.08 -4.68 -3.02
N GLY A 330 -4.17 -4.73 -1.67
CA GLY A 330 -3.78 -3.62 -0.81
C GLY A 330 -4.71 -2.42 -0.88
N ILE A 331 -6.01 -2.63 -1.14
CA ILE A 331 -7.05 -1.60 -1.09
C ILE A 331 -7.99 -1.93 0.05
N HIS A 332 -8.09 -1.02 1.03
CA HIS A 332 -8.87 -1.26 2.23
C HIS A 332 -9.74 -0.05 2.59
N LEU A 333 -10.89 -0.33 3.22
CA LEU A 333 -11.65 0.61 4.03
C LEU A 333 -11.41 0.27 5.49
N ILE A 334 -11.08 1.25 6.30
CA ILE A 334 -10.74 1.06 7.72
C ILE A 334 -11.45 2.14 8.53
N GLN A 335 -12.16 1.74 9.61
CA GLN A 335 -12.70 2.68 10.58
C GLN A 335 -11.56 3.35 11.34
N LEU A 336 -11.60 4.68 11.47
CA LEU A 336 -10.55 5.45 12.17
C LEU A 336 -10.37 4.95 13.62
N SER A 337 -11.46 4.71 14.33
CA SER A 337 -11.43 4.19 15.70
C SER A 337 -10.79 2.81 15.82
N PHE A 338 -10.95 1.94 14.81
CA PHE A 338 -10.28 0.65 14.75
C PHE A 338 -8.77 0.82 14.53
N LEU A 339 -8.37 1.70 13.61
CA LEU A 339 -6.97 1.99 13.34
C LEU A 339 -6.25 2.49 14.60
N GLU A 340 -6.86 3.42 15.33
CA GLU A 340 -6.31 3.95 16.59
C GLU A 340 -6.20 2.88 17.68
N LYS A 341 -7.21 2.02 17.80
CA LYS A 341 -7.16 0.87 18.71
C LYS A 341 -5.98 -0.05 18.35
N MET A 342 -5.74 -0.31 17.08
CA MET A 342 -4.59 -1.11 16.62
C MET A 342 -3.26 -0.42 16.94
N ALA A 343 -3.14 0.89 16.69
CA ALA A 343 -1.96 1.67 17.04
C ALA A 343 -1.65 1.60 18.54
N ALA A 344 -2.64 1.76 19.40
CA ALA A 344 -2.49 1.65 20.85
C ALA A 344 -2.03 0.26 21.28
N GLN A 345 -2.54 -0.81 20.66
CA GLN A 345 -2.08 -2.18 20.92
C GLN A 345 -0.62 -2.38 20.48
N MET A 346 -0.24 -1.86 19.33
CA MET A 346 1.15 -1.90 18.83
C MET A 346 2.11 -1.12 19.75
N ASP A 347 1.68 -0.03 20.36
CA ASP A 347 2.48 0.72 21.33
C ASP A 347 2.58 0.00 22.68
N SER A 348 1.55 -0.76 23.08
CA SER A 348 1.56 -1.54 24.33
C SER A 348 2.37 -2.82 24.24
N SER A 349 2.51 -3.41 23.04
CA SER A 349 3.24 -4.65 22.80
C SER A 349 3.81 -4.70 21.39
N GLU A 350 5.13 -4.79 21.29
CA GLU A 350 5.81 -4.98 20.00
C GLU A 350 5.45 -6.33 19.33
N GLU A 351 4.98 -7.30 20.12
CA GLU A 351 4.60 -8.63 19.65
C GLU A 351 3.16 -8.66 19.12
N PHE A 352 2.37 -7.61 19.35
CA PHE A 352 0.96 -7.56 18.95
C PHE A 352 0.81 -7.71 17.43
N LEU A 353 1.58 -6.95 16.65
CA LEU A 353 1.63 -7.09 15.21
C LEU A 353 3.02 -7.61 14.78
N PRO A 354 3.10 -8.86 14.30
CA PRO A 354 4.39 -9.48 14.04
C PRO A 354 5.13 -8.80 12.89
N TYR A 355 6.46 -8.74 13.00
CA TYR A 355 7.31 -8.41 11.85
C TYR A 355 7.49 -9.61 10.95
N HIS A 356 7.32 -9.39 9.66
CA HIS A 356 7.81 -10.24 8.58
C HIS A 356 9.29 -9.94 8.36
N LEU A 357 10.08 -10.96 8.03
CA LEU A 357 11.54 -10.86 8.00
C LEU A 357 12.12 -11.26 6.63
N PRO A 358 11.70 -10.60 5.53
CA PRO A 358 12.23 -10.90 4.21
C PRO A 358 13.72 -10.52 4.10
N LEU A 359 14.44 -11.27 3.28
CA LEU A 359 15.78 -10.87 2.80
C LEU A 359 15.60 -9.86 1.65
N LYS A 360 16.19 -8.69 1.80
CA LYS A 360 16.22 -7.64 0.77
C LYS A 360 17.62 -7.08 0.59
N LYS A 361 17.88 -6.59 -0.62
CA LYS A 361 19.16 -5.95 -0.95
C LYS A 361 19.22 -4.55 -0.35
N THR A 362 20.39 -4.19 0.17
CA THR A 362 20.72 -2.82 0.60
C THR A 362 22.15 -2.49 0.20
N MET A 363 22.47 -1.21 0.07
CA MET A 363 23.82 -0.72 -0.20
C MET A 363 24.56 -0.53 1.12
N ALA A 364 25.46 -1.48 1.41
CA ALA A 364 26.40 -1.36 2.50
C ALA A 364 27.71 -0.67 2.04
N ARG A 365 28.62 -0.41 3.00
CA ARG A 365 29.93 0.21 2.73
C ARG A 365 30.73 -0.51 1.66
N ASP A 366 30.68 -1.84 1.67
CA ASP A 366 31.47 -2.70 0.79
C ASP A 366 30.68 -3.16 -0.46
N GLY A 367 29.54 -2.54 -0.74
CA GLY A 367 28.70 -2.84 -1.89
C GLY A 367 27.31 -3.37 -1.53
N GLU A 368 26.61 -3.94 -2.52
CA GLU A 368 25.25 -4.48 -2.34
C GLU A 368 25.27 -5.78 -1.55
N VAL A 369 24.47 -5.85 -0.48
CA VAL A 369 24.35 -7.01 0.40
C VAL A 369 22.90 -7.42 0.60
N TRP A 370 22.67 -8.69 0.95
CA TRP A 370 21.37 -9.17 1.40
C TRP A 370 21.26 -9.04 2.92
N GLY A 371 20.26 -8.29 3.39
CA GLY A 371 19.97 -8.11 4.80
C GLY A 371 18.54 -8.51 5.15
N ILE A 372 18.32 -8.90 6.39
CA ILE A 372 16.99 -9.06 6.96
C ILE A 372 16.40 -7.67 7.10
N LYS A 373 15.24 -7.43 6.49
CA LYS A 373 14.49 -6.20 6.62
C LYS A 373 13.19 -6.45 7.36
N PRO A 374 13.06 -6.07 8.65
CA PRO A 374 11.80 -6.21 9.35
C PRO A 374 10.72 -5.32 8.72
N GLU A 375 9.56 -5.90 8.40
CA GLU A 375 8.42 -5.19 7.80
C GLU A 375 7.12 -5.64 8.46
N ARG A 376 6.19 -4.70 8.70
CA ARG A 376 4.80 -4.96 9.08
C ARG A 376 3.89 -4.70 7.90
N PHE A 377 2.76 -5.41 7.85
CA PHE A 377 1.79 -5.21 6.78
C PHE A 377 0.44 -4.75 7.34
N ILE A 378 -0.23 -3.81 6.66
CA ILE A 378 -1.49 -3.24 7.14
C ILE A 378 -2.60 -4.29 7.22
N PHE A 379 -2.55 -5.31 6.39
CA PHE A 379 -3.54 -6.39 6.41
C PHE A 379 -3.38 -7.35 7.61
N ASP A 380 -2.25 -7.29 8.34
CA ASP A 380 -2.05 -8.13 9.54
C ASP A 380 -3.01 -7.75 10.68
N VAL A 381 -3.65 -6.57 10.61
CA VAL A 381 -4.69 -6.19 11.58
C VAL A 381 -6.07 -6.74 11.23
N LEU A 382 -6.28 -7.27 10.01
CA LEU A 382 -7.58 -7.79 9.58
C LEU A 382 -8.19 -8.85 10.52
N PRO A 383 -7.42 -9.79 11.11
CA PRO A 383 -7.95 -10.76 12.07
C PRO A 383 -8.54 -10.15 13.35
N PHE A 384 -8.19 -8.92 13.69
CA PHE A 384 -8.67 -8.22 14.88
C PHE A 384 -9.91 -7.35 14.63
N ALA A 385 -10.30 -7.20 13.35
CA ALA A 385 -11.46 -6.41 12.96
C ALA A 385 -12.76 -7.16 13.30
N LYS A 386 -13.75 -6.41 13.79
CA LYS A 386 -15.12 -6.90 13.90
C LYS A 386 -15.78 -6.86 12.52
N THR A 387 -16.56 -7.91 12.23
CA THR A 387 -17.29 -8.06 10.96
C THR A 387 -16.44 -7.72 9.72
N PRO A 388 -15.21 -8.29 9.56
CA PRO A 388 -14.40 -8.00 8.40
C PRO A 388 -15.07 -8.57 7.15
N ILE A 389 -15.11 -7.76 6.09
CA ILE A 389 -15.64 -8.19 4.79
C ILE A 389 -14.60 -8.05 3.69
N PHE A 390 -14.83 -8.73 2.60
CA PHE A 390 -14.08 -8.50 1.37
C PHE A 390 -15.01 -8.45 0.16
N ALA A 391 -14.60 -7.66 -0.82
CA ALA A 391 -15.25 -7.57 -2.11
C ALA A 391 -14.30 -8.08 -3.19
N CYS A 392 -14.80 -8.93 -4.09
CA CYS A 392 -14.04 -9.37 -5.24
C CYS A 392 -14.42 -8.54 -6.47
N ALA A 393 -13.46 -7.87 -7.08
CA ALA A 393 -13.69 -7.18 -8.35
C ALA A 393 -14.14 -8.17 -9.43
N GLU A 394 -15.22 -7.86 -10.13
CA GLU A 394 -15.72 -8.67 -11.25
C GLU A 394 -14.71 -8.66 -12.39
N GLU A 395 -14.21 -7.48 -12.73
CA GLU A 395 -13.21 -7.28 -13.75
C GLU A 395 -11.87 -6.86 -13.10
N ARG A 396 -11.01 -7.85 -12.84
CA ARG A 396 -9.68 -7.64 -12.27
C ARG A 396 -8.90 -6.53 -12.96
N ASN A 397 -8.97 -6.48 -14.29
CA ASN A 397 -8.22 -5.56 -15.13
C ASN A 397 -8.65 -4.10 -14.98
N GLU A 398 -9.78 -3.84 -14.35
CA GLU A 398 -10.27 -2.49 -14.06
C GLU A 398 -9.81 -1.94 -12.71
N VAL A 399 -9.29 -2.80 -11.82
CA VAL A 399 -8.91 -2.38 -10.45
C VAL A 399 -7.43 -2.61 -10.13
N PHE A 400 -6.71 -3.38 -10.95
CA PHE A 400 -5.37 -3.83 -10.57
C PHE A 400 -4.37 -3.82 -11.73
N ALA A 401 -3.46 -2.83 -11.69
CA ALA A 401 -2.31 -2.69 -12.59
C ALA A 401 -1.15 -2.02 -11.83
N THR A 402 -0.41 -2.79 -11.03
CA THR A 402 0.65 -2.23 -10.17
C THR A 402 1.97 -2.04 -10.90
N LEU A 403 2.55 -0.86 -10.77
CA LEU A 403 3.90 -0.54 -11.24
C LEU A 403 4.94 -1.16 -10.27
N LYS A 404 5.66 -2.19 -10.72
CA LYS A 404 6.74 -2.81 -9.90
C LYS A 404 8.13 -2.44 -10.44
N ASN A 405 8.56 -3.06 -11.52
CA ASN A 405 9.92 -2.90 -12.07
C ASN A 405 9.94 -2.37 -13.50
N ASP A 406 8.89 -2.64 -14.29
CA ASP A 406 8.76 -2.27 -15.69
C ASP A 406 7.43 -1.52 -15.90
N PRO A 407 7.44 -0.29 -16.43
CA PRO A 407 6.24 0.48 -16.70
C PRO A 407 5.49 0.04 -17.96
N LEU A 408 6.13 -0.63 -18.91
CA LEU A 408 5.53 -0.96 -20.20
C LEU A 408 4.27 -1.82 -20.07
N PRO A 409 4.27 -2.94 -19.30
CA PRO A 409 3.05 -3.75 -19.14
C PRO A 409 1.88 -2.99 -18.53
N VAL A 410 2.17 -2.05 -17.60
CA VAL A 410 1.13 -1.22 -16.97
C VAL A 410 0.57 -0.21 -17.97
N ARG A 411 1.42 0.46 -18.75
CA ARG A 411 0.99 1.40 -19.80
C ARG A 411 0.16 0.73 -20.88
N GLU A 412 0.58 -0.45 -21.34
CA GLU A 412 -0.16 -1.26 -22.30
C GLU A 412 -1.53 -1.67 -21.73
N HIS A 413 -1.56 -2.14 -20.49
CA HIS A 413 -2.80 -2.50 -19.82
C HIS A 413 -3.76 -1.30 -19.72
N LEU A 414 -3.29 -0.14 -19.27
CA LEU A 414 -4.09 1.09 -19.20
C LEU A 414 -4.65 1.48 -20.57
N SER A 415 -3.81 1.44 -21.62
CA SER A 415 -4.23 1.75 -22.97
C SER A 415 -5.30 0.78 -23.49
N GLN A 416 -5.13 -0.52 -23.24
CA GLN A 416 -6.11 -1.55 -23.62
C GLN A 416 -7.44 -1.37 -22.90
N LEU A 417 -7.40 -1.07 -21.59
CA LEU A 417 -8.58 -0.79 -20.79
C LEU A 417 -9.36 0.40 -21.34
N TYR A 418 -8.69 1.53 -21.56
CA TYR A 418 -9.34 2.72 -22.10
C TYR A 418 -9.82 2.53 -23.54
N ALA A 419 -9.09 1.76 -24.35
CA ALA A 419 -9.54 1.37 -25.69
C ALA A 419 -10.81 0.50 -25.63
N SER A 420 -10.91 -0.40 -24.64
CA SER A 420 -12.14 -1.17 -24.36
C SER A 420 -13.32 -0.27 -24.00
N TRP A 421 -13.12 0.66 -23.08
CA TRP A 421 -14.15 1.63 -22.68
C TRP A 421 -14.62 2.46 -23.87
N LEU A 422 -13.66 2.95 -24.68
CA LEU A 422 -13.97 3.79 -25.85
C LEU A 422 -14.78 3.02 -26.90
N ARG A 423 -14.44 1.74 -27.17
CA ARG A 423 -15.26 0.88 -28.05
C ARG A 423 -16.65 0.63 -27.51
N GLN A 424 -16.78 0.37 -26.20
CA GLN A 424 -18.06 0.18 -25.55
C GLN A 424 -18.94 1.44 -25.56
N ALA A 425 -18.31 2.64 -25.61
CA ALA A 425 -19.00 3.91 -25.79
C ALA A 425 -19.31 4.23 -27.26
N GLY A 426 -19.04 3.30 -28.20
CA GLY A 426 -19.35 3.45 -29.62
C GLY A 426 -18.27 4.18 -30.42
N GLY A 427 -17.10 4.43 -29.85
CA GLY A 427 -15.96 5.01 -30.54
C GLY A 427 -15.23 4.01 -31.44
N THR A 428 -14.74 4.47 -32.58
CA THR A 428 -13.93 3.68 -33.52
C THR A 428 -12.58 4.37 -33.77
N PHE A 429 -11.51 3.56 -33.85
CA PHE A 429 -10.13 4.05 -33.99
C PHE A 429 -9.22 2.93 -34.53
N PRO A 430 -8.00 3.22 -34.97
CA PRO A 430 -7.07 2.22 -35.46
C PRO A 430 -6.77 1.15 -34.40
N PRO A 431 -6.61 -0.14 -34.79
CA PRO A 431 -6.44 -1.25 -33.86
C PRO A 431 -5.24 -1.09 -32.88
N ASN A 432 -4.18 -0.42 -33.34
CA ASN A 432 -2.94 -0.22 -32.60
C ASN A 432 -2.87 1.14 -31.91
N ALA A 433 -3.94 1.93 -31.94
CA ALA A 433 -3.96 3.23 -31.29
C ALA A 433 -3.74 3.10 -29.77
N ARG A 434 -2.91 3.96 -29.22
CA ARG A 434 -2.81 4.15 -27.79
C ARG A 434 -3.93 5.05 -27.31
N VAL A 435 -4.70 4.58 -26.35
CA VAL A 435 -5.86 5.32 -25.83
C VAL A 435 -5.65 5.67 -24.38
N GLU A 436 -5.99 6.89 -24.03
CA GLU A 436 -6.02 7.37 -22.64
C GLU A 436 -7.26 8.23 -22.43
N ILE A 437 -7.97 7.97 -21.33
CA ILE A 437 -9.12 8.74 -20.88
C ILE A 437 -8.76 9.40 -19.56
N ALA A 438 -8.83 10.74 -19.55
CA ALA A 438 -8.55 11.50 -18.34
C ALA A 438 -9.65 11.27 -17.28
N PRO A 439 -9.31 11.15 -16.00
CA PRO A 439 -10.27 11.00 -14.92
C PRO A 439 -11.37 12.07 -14.89
N GLU A 440 -11.05 13.31 -15.27
CA GLU A 440 -12.00 14.42 -15.36
C GLU A 440 -13.08 14.22 -16.42
N LEU A 441 -12.81 13.44 -17.47
CA LEU A 441 -13.82 13.05 -18.45
C LEU A 441 -14.68 11.91 -17.90
N ALA A 442 -14.07 10.80 -17.49
CA ALA A 442 -14.81 9.65 -16.96
C ALA A 442 -13.94 8.83 -16.01
N LEU A 443 -14.54 8.29 -14.97
CA LEU A 443 -13.90 7.35 -14.03
C LEU A 443 -14.28 5.89 -14.31
N ASP A 444 -15.27 5.68 -15.16
CA ASP A 444 -15.79 4.37 -15.57
C ASP A 444 -16.36 4.43 -16.99
N VAL A 445 -16.73 3.26 -17.53
CA VAL A 445 -17.27 3.15 -18.88
C VAL A 445 -18.69 3.73 -19.00
N PHE A 446 -19.48 3.69 -17.93
CA PHE A 446 -20.84 4.24 -17.93
C PHE A 446 -20.79 5.77 -18.07
N GLY A 447 -20.00 6.44 -17.23
CA GLY A 447 -19.80 7.89 -17.31
C GLY A 447 -19.18 8.34 -18.65
N LEU A 448 -18.35 7.48 -19.26
CA LEU A 448 -17.83 7.76 -20.61
C LEU A 448 -18.94 7.71 -21.66
N LYS A 449 -19.83 6.72 -21.63
CA LYS A 449 -20.96 6.58 -22.55
C LYS A 449 -21.92 7.76 -22.51
N GLU A 450 -22.12 8.33 -21.33
CA GLU A 450 -22.99 9.51 -21.17
C GLU A 450 -22.42 10.78 -21.80
N LYS A 451 -21.09 10.87 -21.89
CA LYS A 451 -20.40 12.09 -22.34
C LYS A 451 -19.95 12.06 -23.80
N LEU A 452 -19.82 10.87 -24.37
CA LEU A 452 -19.37 10.74 -25.77
C LEU A 452 -20.54 10.64 -26.73
N PRO A 453 -20.54 11.42 -27.83
CA PRO A 453 -21.48 11.19 -28.92
C PRO A 453 -21.28 9.79 -29.52
N ALA A 454 -22.36 9.11 -29.86
CA ALA A 454 -22.29 7.81 -30.52
C ALA A 454 -21.68 7.92 -31.94
N GLY A 455 -20.89 6.93 -32.35
CA GLY A 455 -20.36 6.78 -33.68
C GLY A 455 -19.20 7.70 -34.05
N VAL A 456 -18.50 8.23 -33.05
CA VAL A 456 -17.30 9.06 -33.32
C VAL A 456 -16.15 8.17 -33.80
N HIS A 457 -15.47 8.63 -34.83
CA HIS A 457 -14.29 7.98 -35.42
C HIS A 457 -13.06 8.86 -35.26
N TRP A 458 -11.95 8.26 -34.78
CA TRP A 458 -10.64 8.91 -34.68
C TRP A 458 -9.63 8.16 -35.55
N ASP A 459 -9.00 8.81 -36.50
CA ASP A 459 -7.88 8.25 -37.25
C ASP A 459 -6.55 8.76 -36.68
N LEU A 460 -6.25 8.33 -35.41
CA LEU A 460 -5.11 8.78 -34.65
C LEU A 460 -4.38 7.58 -34.03
N GLU A 461 -3.05 7.63 -34.00
CA GLU A 461 -2.21 6.63 -33.30
C GLU A 461 -2.18 6.82 -31.78
N ASN A 462 -2.33 8.06 -31.31
CA ASN A 462 -2.39 8.40 -29.89
C ASN A 462 -3.65 9.24 -29.64
N ILE A 463 -4.54 8.70 -28.82
CA ILE A 463 -5.82 9.30 -28.46
C ILE A 463 -5.82 9.66 -27.01
N TYR A 464 -5.86 10.94 -26.68
CA TYR A 464 -6.06 11.45 -25.34
C TYR A 464 -7.39 12.18 -25.27
N LEU A 465 -8.28 11.71 -24.41
CA LEU A 465 -9.61 12.28 -24.19
C LEU A 465 -9.68 12.93 -22.82
N ASP A 466 -10.03 14.20 -22.76
CA ASP A 466 -10.32 14.93 -21.54
C ASP A 466 -11.65 15.70 -21.62
N ALA A 467 -12.00 16.47 -20.60
CA ALA A 467 -13.24 17.25 -20.57
C ALA A 467 -13.33 18.34 -21.65
N LYS A 468 -12.22 18.69 -22.30
CA LYS A 468 -12.16 19.69 -23.36
C LYS A 468 -12.27 19.08 -24.77
N GLY A 469 -12.19 17.76 -24.86
CA GLY A 469 -12.29 17.04 -26.12
C GLY A 469 -11.14 16.06 -26.39
N VAL A 470 -10.86 15.82 -27.67
CA VAL A 470 -9.82 14.91 -28.14
C VAL A 470 -8.56 15.71 -28.44
N HIS A 471 -7.45 15.24 -27.90
CA HIS A 471 -6.13 15.80 -28.19
C HIS A 471 -5.24 14.75 -28.87
N GLN A 472 -4.62 15.15 -29.98
CA GLN A 472 -3.52 14.41 -30.57
C GLN A 472 -2.23 14.78 -29.80
N LYS A 473 -1.56 13.82 -29.22
CA LYS A 473 -0.25 14.03 -28.61
C LYS A 473 0.82 13.16 -29.23
#